data_f4ba2346a42ef59962fc102d34bf1922
#
_entry.id   f4ba2346a42ef59962fc102d34bf1922
#
_cell.length_a   1.000
_cell.length_b   1.000
_cell.length_c   1.000
_cell.angle_alpha   90.00
_cell.angle_beta   90.00
_cell.angle_gamma   90.00
#
_symmetry.space_group_name_H-M   'P 1'
#
loop_
_entity.id
_entity.type
_entity.pdbx_description
1 polymer ?
#
loop_
_entity_poly.entity_id
_entity_poly.type
_entity_poly.pdbx_seq_one_letter_code
_entity_poly.pdbx_strand_id
1 'polypeptide(L)'
;MVLDDFKSIYYMEWGHRVLGRTIGLAFVLPLAYFAARRRLARTLRAPLLGMAVLLGAQGALGWYMVRSGLEEPVASGGGGDNAVPRVSQYRLAAHLGTALALYGGMFAAALSVMADWRFARSGSWGRLRDGRTWENVLRNPLVRRFKTQAIVVTGLVFLTALSGTPYQPCVRARI
;
A
#
# COMPACT_ATOMS: atom_id res chain seq x y z
N MET A 1 10.40 31.64 -0.65
CA MET A 1 10.27 30.38 0.12
C MET A 1 10.85 30.66 1.50
N VAL A 2 10.01 30.69 2.53
CA VAL A 2 10.45 30.97 3.90
C VAL A 2 11.19 29.74 4.43
N LEU A 3 12.24 29.95 5.23
CA LEU A 3 13.09 28.87 5.76
C LEU A 3 12.29 27.76 6.49
N ASP A 4 11.19 28.16 7.14
CA ASP A 4 10.33 27.23 7.89
C ASP A 4 9.49 26.35 6.96
N ASP A 5 9.04 26.86 5.81
CA ASP A 5 8.34 26.07 4.79
C ASP A 5 9.28 25.01 4.21
N PHE A 6 10.54 25.37 3.94
CA PHE A 6 11.53 24.44 3.44
C PHE A 6 11.82 23.32 4.46
N LYS A 7 11.97 23.66 5.74
CA LYS A 7 12.19 22.67 6.79
C LYS A 7 11.03 21.69 6.91
N SER A 8 9.78 22.18 6.84
CA SER A 8 8.60 21.31 6.96
C SER A 8 8.53 20.29 5.81
N ILE A 9 8.77 20.71 4.57
CA ILE A 9 8.81 19.83 3.40
C ILE A 9 9.93 18.81 3.53
N TYR A 10 11.13 19.26 3.93
CA TYR A 10 12.30 18.40 4.13
C TYR A 10 12.03 17.30 5.17
N TYR A 11 11.45 17.65 6.33
CA TYR A 11 11.16 16.68 7.38
C TYR A 11 10.07 15.68 6.96
N MET A 12 9.07 16.12 6.22
CA MET A 12 8.03 15.21 5.67
C MET A 12 8.64 14.20 4.70
N GLU A 13 9.47 14.65 3.77
CA GLU A 13 10.14 13.79 2.80
C GLU A 13 11.13 12.84 3.46
N TRP A 14 11.95 13.32 4.37
CA TRP A 14 12.90 12.53 5.14
C TRP A 14 12.17 11.48 5.99
N GLY A 15 11.13 11.88 6.72
CA GLY A 15 10.32 11.00 7.55
C GLY A 15 9.66 9.89 6.74
N HIS A 16 9.09 10.22 5.58
CA HIS A 16 8.53 9.22 4.67
C HIS A 16 9.57 8.20 4.20
N ARG A 17 10.76 8.65 3.84
CA ARG A 17 11.87 7.77 3.41
C ARG A 17 12.35 6.86 4.55
N VAL A 18 12.49 7.39 5.77
CA VAL A 18 12.89 6.61 6.95
C VAL A 18 11.83 5.57 7.27
N LEU A 19 10.56 5.98 7.32
CA LEU A 19 9.43 5.08 7.56
C LEU A 19 9.36 3.95 6.53
N GLY A 20 9.51 4.26 5.24
CA GLY A 20 9.51 3.26 4.17
C GLY A 20 10.63 2.23 4.32
N ARG A 21 11.85 2.68 4.66
CA ARG A 21 12.98 1.78 4.93
C ARG A 21 12.74 0.91 6.15
N THR A 22 12.20 1.48 7.23
CA THR A 22 11.89 0.75 8.47
C THR A 22 10.84 -0.33 8.23
N ILE A 23 9.75 -0.01 7.52
CA ILE A 23 8.73 -0.99 7.13
C ILE A 23 9.34 -2.07 6.24
N GLY A 24 10.18 -1.67 5.28
CA GLY A 24 10.87 -2.61 4.40
C GLY A 24 11.73 -3.62 5.17
N LEU A 25 12.56 -3.14 6.07
CA LEU A 25 13.41 -3.99 6.92
C LEU A 25 12.57 -4.87 7.87
N ALA A 26 11.56 -4.30 8.51
CA ALA A 26 10.68 -5.01 9.43
C ALA A 26 9.89 -6.15 8.73
N PHE A 27 9.63 -6.03 7.44
CA PHE A 27 8.98 -7.07 6.65
C PHE A 27 9.99 -8.07 6.07
N VAL A 28 11.06 -7.58 5.43
CA VAL A 28 11.99 -8.43 4.66
C VAL A 28 12.88 -9.27 5.57
N LEU A 29 13.36 -8.74 6.72
CA LEU A 29 14.24 -9.49 7.61
C LEU A 29 13.58 -10.75 8.22
N PRO A 30 12.36 -10.67 8.81
CA PRO A 30 11.67 -11.86 9.27
C PRO A 30 11.33 -12.82 8.12
N LEU A 31 10.89 -12.29 6.98
CA LEU A 31 10.58 -13.11 5.81
C LEU A 31 11.81 -13.92 5.35
N ALA A 32 12.96 -13.28 5.21
CA ALA A 32 14.21 -13.91 4.83
C ALA A 32 14.63 -14.98 5.86
N TYR A 33 14.51 -14.67 7.15
CA TYR A 33 14.80 -15.62 8.22
C TYR A 33 13.92 -16.88 8.15
N PHE A 34 12.58 -16.70 8.05
CA PHE A 34 11.67 -17.85 7.97
C PHE A 34 11.78 -18.61 6.65
N ALA A 35 12.11 -17.93 5.54
CA ALA A 35 12.37 -18.55 4.26
C ALA A 35 13.64 -19.41 4.31
N ALA A 36 14.74 -18.89 4.84
CA ALA A 36 16.01 -19.61 5.00
C ALA A 36 15.86 -20.84 5.91
N ARG A 37 15.08 -20.72 6.98
CA ARG A 37 14.76 -21.81 7.90
C ARG A 37 13.71 -22.78 7.36
N ARG A 38 13.21 -22.58 6.14
CA ARG A 38 12.14 -23.40 5.51
C ARG A 38 10.88 -23.55 6.38
N ARG A 39 10.62 -22.56 7.25
CA ARG A 39 9.48 -22.56 8.19
C ARG A 39 8.24 -21.82 7.65
N LEU A 40 8.29 -21.32 6.41
CA LEU A 40 7.16 -20.70 5.74
C LEU A 40 6.18 -21.78 5.26
N ALA A 41 4.90 -21.63 5.65
CA ALA A 41 3.82 -22.45 5.12
C ALA A 41 3.78 -22.32 3.59
N ARG A 42 3.55 -23.45 2.89
CA ARG A 42 3.54 -23.47 1.41
C ARG A 42 2.54 -22.47 0.82
N THR A 43 1.38 -22.33 1.45
CA THR A 43 0.30 -21.42 1.03
C THR A 43 0.68 -19.94 1.15
N LEU A 44 1.53 -19.57 2.11
CA LEU A 44 1.95 -18.20 2.36
C LEU A 44 3.23 -17.81 1.61
N ARG A 45 3.99 -18.79 1.11
CA ARG A 45 5.29 -18.54 0.49
C ARG A 45 5.19 -17.63 -0.74
N ALA A 46 4.34 -17.97 -1.70
CA ALA A 46 4.19 -17.20 -2.92
C ALA A 46 3.62 -15.78 -2.68
N PRO A 47 2.53 -15.59 -1.90
CA PRO A 47 2.03 -14.25 -1.61
C PRO A 47 3.02 -13.38 -0.84
N LEU A 48 3.74 -13.91 0.17
CA LEU A 48 4.73 -13.13 0.92
C LEU A 48 5.93 -12.73 0.06
N LEU A 49 6.42 -13.62 -0.81
CA LEU A 49 7.48 -13.29 -1.76
C LEU A 49 7.01 -12.26 -2.79
N GLY A 50 5.78 -12.39 -3.30
CA GLY A 50 5.17 -11.39 -4.19
C GLY A 50 5.08 -10.01 -3.54
N MET A 51 4.69 -9.95 -2.26
CA MET A 51 4.67 -8.69 -1.49
C MET A 51 6.08 -8.12 -1.28
N ALA A 52 7.10 -8.96 -1.07
CA ALA A 52 8.49 -8.50 -0.96
C ALA A 52 8.98 -7.87 -2.27
N VAL A 53 8.66 -8.48 -3.41
CA VAL A 53 8.97 -7.91 -4.74
C VAL A 53 8.23 -6.60 -4.96
N LEU A 54 6.93 -6.56 -4.63
CA LEU A 54 6.12 -5.33 -4.75
C LEU A 54 6.64 -4.22 -3.84
N LEU A 55 7.11 -4.55 -2.63
CA LEU A 55 7.73 -3.61 -1.71
C LEU A 55 9.04 -3.04 -2.27
N GLY A 56 9.87 -3.88 -2.89
CA GLY A 56 11.05 -3.43 -3.63
C GLY A 56 10.70 -2.51 -4.80
N ALA A 57 9.66 -2.86 -5.57
CA ALA A 57 9.15 -2.02 -6.65
C ALA A 57 8.65 -0.65 -6.15
N GLN A 58 8.02 -0.60 -4.97
CA GLN A 58 7.62 0.64 -4.32
C GLN A 58 8.81 1.58 -4.05
N GLY A 59 9.91 1.03 -3.53
CA GLY A 59 11.13 1.79 -3.31
C GLY A 59 11.73 2.32 -4.62
N ALA A 60 11.74 1.49 -5.66
CA ALA A 60 12.24 1.86 -6.99
C ALA A 60 11.36 2.94 -7.65
N LEU A 61 10.03 2.80 -7.57
CA LEU A 61 9.08 3.80 -8.06
C LEU A 61 9.25 5.14 -7.34
N GLY A 62 9.36 5.12 -6.01
CA GLY A 62 9.57 6.34 -5.23
C GLY A 62 10.88 7.04 -5.58
N TRP A 63 11.97 6.30 -5.75
CA TRP A 63 13.25 6.84 -6.21
C TRP A 63 13.14 7.43 -7.62
N TYR A 64 12.51 6.71 -8.54
CA TYR A 64 12.33 7.15 -9.93
C TYR A 64 11.47 8.42 -10.02
N MET A 65 10.43 8.55 -9.18
CA MET A 65 9.59 9.75 -9.13
C MET A 65 10.38 11.00 -8.76
N VAL A 66 11.26 10.91 -7.77
CA VAL A 66 12.11 12.04 -7.36
C VAL A 66 13.10 12.39 -8.46
N ARG A 67 13.80 11.40 -9.01
CA ARG A 67 14.80 11.62 -10.07
C ARG A 67 14.18 12.28 -11.31
N SER A 68 13.07 11.73 -11.80
CA SER A 68 12.42 12.25 -13.00
C SER A 68 11.75 13.62 -12.78
N GLY A 69 11.24 13.90 -11.57
CA GLY A 69 10.69 15.21 -11.23
C GLY A 69 11.73 16.34 -11.22
N LEU A 70 13.02 16.01 -11.04
CA LEU A 70 14.12 16.95 -11.12
C LEU A 70 14.62 17.19 -12.56
N GLU A 71 14.43 16.22 -13.47
CA GLU A 71 14.90 16.27 -14.86
C GLU A 71 13.87 16.92 -15.82
N GLU A 72 12.57 16.86 -15.52
CA GLU A 72 11.47 17.32 -16.41
C GLU A 72 11.24 18.86 -16.52
N PRO A 73 11.70 19.75 -15.65
CA PRO A 73 11.44 21.19 -15.80
C PRO A 73 11.97 21.81 -17.10
N VAL A 74 12.96 21.17 -17.72
CA VAL A 74 13.64 21.68 -18.92
C VAL A 74 12.94 21.28 -20.23
N ALA A 75 12.19 20.17 -20.23
CA ALA A 75 11.64 19.59 -21.45
C ALA A 75 10.23 20.09 -21.82
N SER A 76 9.48 20.68 -20.90
CA SER A 76 8.10 21.11 -21.13
C SER A 76 7.93 22.57 -21.56
N GLY A 77 8.84 23.13 -22.33
CA GLY A 77 8.63 24.30 -23.19
C GLY A 77 8.11 25.61 -22.57
N GLY A 78 8.00 25.69 -21.28
CA GLY A 78 7.56 26.88 -20.53
C GLY A 78 8.77 27.55 -19.87
N GLY A 79 9.61 28.16 -20.66
CA GLY A 79 10.75 28.95 -20.18
C GLY A 79 10.31 30.23 -19.46
N GLY A 80 9.89 30.11 -18.21
CA GLY A 80 9.72 31.19 -17.28
C GLY A 80 10.36 30.85 -15.95
N ASP A 81 10.94 31.81 -15.27
CA ASP A 81 11.64 31.73 -13.97
C ASP A 81 10.85 31.09 -12.82
N ASN A 82 9.63 30.58 -13.09
CA ASN A 82 8.69 29.99 -12.14
C ASN A 82 8.32 28.52 -12.43
N ALA A 83 9.17 27.76 -13.13
CA ALA A 83 8.92 26.33 -13.38
C ALA A 83 9.08 25.53 -12.07
N VAL A 84 7.95 25.21 -11.43
CA VAL A 84 7.94 24.34 -10.26
C VAL A 84 8.11 22.89 -10.72
N PRO A 85 9.10 22.15 -10.21
CA PRO A 85 9.27 20.72 -10.51
C PRO A 85 7.97 19.95 -10.21
N ARG A 86 7.43 19.24 -11.20
CA ARG A 86 6.20 18.46 -11.02
C ARG A 86 6.47 16.98 -11.26
N VAL A 87 6.03 16.17 -10.30
CA VAL A 87 6.01 14.72 -10.49
C VAL A 87 4.80 14.35 -11.37
N SER A 88 5.01 13.43 -12.32
CA SER A 88 3.91 12.93 -13.16
C SER A 88 2.78 12.35 -12.31
N GLN A 89 1.56 12.80 -12.56
CA GLN A 89 0.34 12.37 -11.87
C GLN A 89 0.11 10.86 -11.99
N TYR A 90 0.44 10.28 -13.14
CA TYR A 90 0.32 8.83 -13.36
C TYR A 90 1.29 8.02 -12.50
N ARG A 91 2.52 8.52 -12.31
CA ARG A 91 3.52 7.87 -11.45
C ARG A 91 3.09 7.94 -9.99
N LEU A 92 2.53 9.07 -9.56
CA LEU A 92 1.98 9.23 -8.21
C LEU A 92 0.80 8.27 -7.98
N ALA A 93 -0.13 8.18 -8.94
CA ALA A 93 -1.25 7.25 -8.89
C ALA A 93 -0.78 5.78 -8.84
N ALA A 94 0.23 5.42 -9.65
CA ALA A 94 0.82 4.08 -9.64
C ALA A 94 1.47 3.75 -8.30
N HIS A 95 2.24 4.68 -7.72
CA HIS A 95 2.87 4.51 -6.41
C HIS A 95 1.83 4.35 -5.30
N LEU A 96 0.78 5.18 -5.28
CA LEU A 96 -0.31 5.07 -4.32
C LEU A 96 -1.10 3.76 -4.49
N GLY A 97 -1.44 3.39 -5.73
CA GLY A 97 -2.21 2.19 -6.02
C GLY A 97 -1.48 0.91 -5.60
N THR A 98 -0.19 0.82 -5.91
CA THR A 98 0.64 -0.31 -5.49
C THR A 98 0.88 -0.33 -3.98
N ALA A 99 0.96 0.83 -3.31
CA ALA A 99 1.02 0.92 -1.85
C ALA A 99 -0.25 0.39 -1.19
N LEU A 100 -1.43 0.77 -1.70
CA LEU A 100 -2.72 0.27 -1.21
C LEU A 100 -2.88 -1.23 -1.44
N ALA A 101 -2.45 -1.74 -2.60
CA ALA A 101 -2.45 -3.18 -2.89
C ALA A 101 -1.53 -3.94 -1.94
N LEU A 102 -0.34 -3.42 -1.67
CA LEU A 102 0.61 -3.99 -0.71
C LEU A 102 0.04 -4.00 0.71
N TYR A 103 -0.55 -2.90 1.15
CA TYR A 103 -1.19 -2.80 2.46
C TYR A 103 -2.33 -3.83 2.59
N GLY A 104 -3.23 -3.89 1.61
CA GLY A 104 -4.34 -4.86 1.59
C GLY A 104 -3.85 -6.31 1.60
N GLY A 105 -2.81 -6.61 0.85
CA GLY A 105 -2.17 -7.93 0.81
C GLY A 105 -1.55 -8.32 2.15
N MET A 106 -0.78 -7.42 2.77
CA MET A 106 -0.18 -7.64 4.09
C MET A 106 -1.25 -7.84 5.17
N PHE A 107 -2.30 -7.02 5.14
CA PHE A 107 -3.42 -7.12 6.07
C PHE A 107 -4.17 -8.46 5.92
N ALA A 108 -4.47 -8.88 4.69
CA ALA A 108 -5.10 -10.16 4.41
C ALA A 108 -4.23 -11.35 4.85
N ALA A 109 -2.91 -11.28 4.61
CA ALA A 109 -1.98 -12.31 5.08
C ALA A 109 -1.92 -12.37 6.61
N ALA A 110 -1.90 -11.23 7.29
CA ALA A 110 -1.93 -11.17 8.75
C ALA A 110 -3.22 -11.79 9.32
N LEU A 111 -4.38 -11.47 8.73
CA LEU A 111 -5.66 -12.06 9.14
C LEU A 111 -5.69 -13.57 8.94
N SER A 112 -5.14 -14.09 7.83
CA SER A 112 -5.09 -15.54 7.58
C SER A 112 -4.19 -16.26 8.61
N VAL A 113 -3.02 -15.71 8.90
CA VAL A 113 -2.13 -16.26 9.93
C VAL A 113 -2.78 -16.24 11.32
N MET A 114 -3.48 -15.14 11.67
CA MET A 114 -4.20 -15.05 12.94
C MET A 114 -5.35 -16.06 13.01
N ALA A 115 -6.06 -16.28 11.90
CA ALA A 115 -7.12 -17.27 11.83
C ALA A 115 -6.57 -18.69 12.03
N ASP A 116 -5.48 -19.04 11.35
CA ASP A 116 -4.81 -20.32 11.49
C ASP A 116 -4.27 -20.54 12.92
N TRP A 117 -3.70 -19.51 13.52
CA TRP A 117 -3.22 -19.58 14.91
C TRP A 117 -4.36 -19.79 15.92
N ARG A 118 -5.50 -19.10 15.73
CA ARG A 118 -6.68 -19.31 16.58
C ARG A 118 -7.24 -20.73 16.41
N PHE A 119 -7.29 -21.23 15.17
CA PHE A 119 -7.70 -22.60 14.90
C PHE A 119 -6.80 -23.62 15.59
N ALA A 120 -5.49 -23.47 15.46
CA ALA A 120 -4.52 -24.36 16.08
C ALA A 120 -4.63 -24.37 17.62
N ARG A 121 -5.03 -23.25 18.24
CA ARG A 121 -5.14 -23.11 19.68
C ARG A 121 -6.48 -23.56 20.25
N SER A 122 -7.56 -23.43 19.51
CA SER A 122 -8.93 -23.75 19.95
C SER A 122 -9.48 -25.07 19.43
N GLY A 123 -8.76 -25.71 18.49
CA GLY A 123 -9.19 -26.98 17.87
C GLY A 123 -10.46 -26.89 17.01
N SER A 124 -11.04 -25.69 16.89
CA SER A 124 -12.22 -25.46 16.06
C SER A 124 -12.17 -24.08 15.42
N TRP A 125 -12.49 -23.99 14.15
CA TRP A 125 -12.92 -22.72 13.54
C TRP A 125 -14.17 -22.28 14.28
N GLY A 126 -13.96 -21.46 15.33
CA GLY A 126 -14.98 -20.83 16.14
C GLY A 126 -16.38 -21.39 15.94
N ARG A 127 -16.74 -22.40 16.70
CA ARG A 127 -18.16 -22.72 16.86
C ARG A 127 -18.79 -21.46 17.44
N LEU A 128 -19.61 -20.79 16.66
CA LEU A 128 -20.37 -19.64 17.12
C LEU A 128 -21.13 -20.06 18.38
N ARG A 129 -21.40 -19.12 19.28
CA ARG A 129 -22.14 -19.33 20.53
C ARG A 129 -23.47 -20.07 20.29
N ASP A 130 -24.01 -20.06 19.06
CA ASP A 130 -25.23 -20.72 18.59
C ASP A 130 -25.00 -22.12 18.04
N GLY A 131 -23.82 -22.73 18.20
CA GLY A 131 -23.51 -24.07 17.64
C GLY A 131 -23.32 -24.12 16.13
N ARG A 132 -23.46 -23.00 15.40
CA ARG A 132 -23.26 -22.93 13.95
C ARG A 132 -21.78 -22.92 13.63
N THR A 133 -21.37 -23.62 12.57
CA THR A 133 -20.02 -23.54 12.03
C THR A 133 -19.90 -22.32 11.10
N TRP A 134 -18.71 -21.70 11.04
CA TRP A 134 -18.43 -20.60 10.10
C TRP A 134 -18.74 -20.99 8.65
N GLU A 135 -18.62 -22.25 8.30
CA GLU A 135 -18.96 -22.76 6.97
C GLU A 135 -20.45 -22.52 6.64
N ASN A 136 -21.35 -22.77 7.58
CA ASN A 136 -22.78 -22.53 7.41
C ASN A 136 -23.11 -21.03 7.30
N VAL A 137 -22.35 -20.18 8.00
CA VAL A 137 -22.52 -18.72 7.91
C VAL A 137 -22.04 -18.21 6.56
N LEU A 138 -20.90 -18.69 6.06
CA LEU A 138 -20.35 -18.29 4.75
C LEU A 138 -21.21 -18.78 3.58
N ARG A 139 -21.95 -19.89 3.74
CA ARG A 139 -22.92 -20.39 2.75
C ARG A 139 -24.22 -19.59 2.71
N ASN A 140 -24.48 -18.76 3.72
CA ASN A 140 -25.69 -17.95 3.75
C ASN A 140 -25.69 -16.95 2.57
N PRO A 141 -26.78 -16.92 1.75
CA PRO A 141 -26.87 -16.03 0.59
C PRO A 141 -26.77 -14.55 0.96
N LEU A 142 -27.21 -14.15 2.17
CA LEU A 142 -27.06 -12.78 2.67
C LEU A 142 -25.58 -12.41 2.89
N VAL A 143 -24.80 -13.30 3.48
CA VAL A 143 -23.36 -13.10 3.70
C VAL A 143 -22.62 -13.01 2.36
N ARG A 144 -23.02 -13.82 1.39
CA ARG A 144 -22.45 -13.78 0.04
C ARG A 144 -22.77 -12.46 -0.67
N ARG A 145 -24.00 -11.96 -0.56
CA ARG A 145 -24.39 -10.64 -1.09
C ARG A 145 -23.60 -9.51 -0.41
N PHE A 146 -23.52 -9.54 0.91
CA PHE A 146 -22.72 -8.58 1.67
C PHE A 146 -21.25 -8.58 1.24
N LYS A 147 -20.64 -9.77 1.08
CA LYS A 147 -19.26 -9.90 0.57
C LYS A 147 -19.10 -9.23 -0.79
N THR A 148 -20.03 -9.48 -1.72
CA THR A 148 -19.98 -8.87 -3.06
C THR A 148 -20.10 -7.36 -2.97
N GLN A 149 -21.06 -6.85 -2.19
CA GLN A 149 -21.23 -5.40 -1.98
C GLN A 149 -19.97 -4.76 -1.36
N ALA A 150 -19.39 -5.41 -0.35
CA ALA A 150 -18.16 -4.94 0.29
C ALA A 150 -16.99 -4.86 -0.71
N ILE A 151 -16.85 -5.87 -1.58
CA ILE A 151 -15.81 -5.85 -2.63
C ILE A 151 -16.05 -4.70 -3.63
N VAL A 152 -17.30 -4.50 -4.07
CA VAL A 152 -17.64 -3.40 -4.99
C VAL A 152 -17.36 -2.05 -4.36
N VAL A 153 -17.81 -1.82 -3.12
CA VAL A 153 -17.56 -0.56 -2.40
C VAL A 153 -16.05 -0.32 -2.22
N THR A 154 -15.30 -1.35 -1.81
CA THR A 154 -13.85 -1.26 -1.68
C THR A 154 -13.18 -0.92 -3.00
N GLY A 155 -13.63 -1.54 -4.11
CA GLY A 155 -13.15 -1.22 -5.45
C GLY A 155 -13.46 0.24 -5.86
N LEU A 156 -14.65 0.74 -5.56
CA LEU A 156 -15.02 2.13 -5.82
C LEU A 156 -14.16 3.10 -4.99
N VAL A 157 -13.96 2.83 -3.70
CA VAL A 157 -13.08 3.63 -2.84
C VAL A 157 -11.65 3.64 -3.38
N PHE A 158 -11.16 2.49 -3.83
CA PHE A 158 -9.83 2.40 -4.45
C PHE A 158 -9.74 3.24 -5.74
N LEU A 159 -10.75 3.16 -6.61
CA LEU A 159 -10.82 3.96 -7.83
C LEU A 159 -10.89 5.46 -7.55
N THR A 160 -11.69 5.87 -6.56
CA THR A 160 -11.78 7.29 -6.17
C THR A 160 -10.46 7.80 -5.58
N ALA A 161 -9.77 6.99 -4.78
CA ALA A 161 -8.44 7.33 -4.27
C ALA A 161 -7.42 7.53 -5.40
N LEU A 162 -7.44 6.67 -6.42
CA LEU A 162 -6.58 6.81 -7.59
C LEU A 162 -6.96 8.00 -8.49
N SER A 163 -8.24 8.27 -8.68
CA SER A 163 -8.71 9.38 -9.51
C SER A 163 -8.48 10.75 -8.87
N GLY A 164 -8.40 10.82 -7.55
CA GLY A 164 -8.12 12.07 -6.83
C GLY A 164 -6.67 12.54 -6.97
N THR A 165 -5.72 11.64 -7.32
CA THR A 165 -4.31 12.01 -7.47
C THR A 165 -4.01 12.90 -8.69
N PRO A 166 -4.75 12.84 -9.82
CA PRO A 166 -4.48 13.71 -10.97
C PRO A 166 -4.96 15.17 -10.78
N TYR A 167 -5.82 15.44 -9.82
CA TYR A 167 -6.40 16.77 -9.65
C TYR A 167 -5.71 17.54 -8.52
N GLN A 168 -4.50 18.07 -8.79
CA GLN A 168 -3.99 19.19 -8.01
C GLN A 168 -4.28 20.49 -8.78
N PRO A 169 -5.29 21.28 -8.34
CA PRO A 169 -5.45 22.61 -8.89
C PRO A 169 -4.16 23.39 -8.61
N CYS A 170 -3.70 24.09 -9.64
CA CYS A 170 -2.60 25.03 -9.53
C CYS A 170 -3.03 26.07 -8.48
N VAL A 171 -2.62 25.90 -7.22
CA VAL A 171 -2.77 26.97 -6.22
C VAL A 171 -1.85 28.08 -6.70
N ARG A 172 -2.43 29.01 -7.45
CA ARG A 172 -1.83 30.28 -7.84
C ARG A 172 -1.59 31.00 -6.51
N ALA A 173 -0.37 30.96 -6.00
CA ALA A 173 0.05 31.82 -4.93
C ALA A 173 -0.19 33.26 -5.45
N ARG A 174 -1.25 33.90 -5.00
CA ARG A 174 -1.36 35.35 -5.08
C ARG A 174 -0.35 35.90 -4.09
N ILE A 175 0.71 36.45 -4.64
CA ILE A 175 1.58 37.39 -3.96
C ILE A 175 0.85 38.73 -3.94
#